data_7a1b08e2cb38232a868c4ee55107ed40
#
_entry.id   7a1b08e2cb38232a868c4ee55107ed40
#
_cell.length_a   1.000
_cell.length_b   1.000
_cell.length_c   1.000
_cell.angle_alpha   90.00
_cell.angle_beta   90.00
_cell.angle_gamma   90.00
#
_symmetry.space_group_name_H-M   'P 1'
#
loop_
_entity.id
_entity.type
_entity.pdbx_description
1 polymer ?
#
loop_
_entity_poly.entity_id
_entity_poly.type
_entity_poly.pdbx_seq_one_letter_code
_entity_poly.pdbx_strand_id
1 'polypeptide(L)'
;MKYKTVDEWIPADGFILEPKAIDTVKSEQNVLVIAGPGAGKTELLAQRACFLLETNKCPYPQKILAISFKRDAAYNLKERVIKRCGRDLALRFESMTFDAFAKNIVDRFRKGLPDSYAINSEYKIIFKEQDVFDIFESIDRDYRSSHTDKQILDEYYGKLPLSQDSIHYRVWTRLLGGVKSFLTFKMVMRLAELIMNANPKIREYLKETYSHIFLDEFQDTTTLQYEFLNTCFGDSHAVLTAVGDDKHRIMLWAGALPEIFDKFIKDYDASQCSLQMNFRSAPNLVELQNYLIANLLRREDLVICNPNWNKGDGEAYFCFFKNPQQEMEYLYSNVKRWINDENINPREICILVKQQLQKYAGELINYFNENKIAARDESKYQDLLTEEVILFIVNFLYLIDSNKAIDSKSYVLTFLSNINSSYSDKEVFAEEIKLHKFIERMRSSFQEDFTRCIESIVDNIIDFAGVDKIKSLYPAYKNKQYFAETIASFAQLLKEKAEGIMN
;
A
#
# COMPACT_ATOMS: atom_id res chain seq x y z
N MET A 1 -8.74 -25.26 16.45
CA MET A 1 -8.63 -23.92 17.03
C MET A 1 -9.91 -23.65 17.82
N LYS A 2 -9.85 -23.14 19.06
CA LYS A 2 -11.06 -22.80 19.83
C LYS A 2 -11.37 -21.34 19.56
N TYR A 3 -12.50 -21.05 18.96
CA TYR A 3 -12.94 -19.67 18.72
C TYR A 3 -13.48 -19.03 20.00
N LYS A 4 -13.32 -17.71 20.13
CA LYS A 4 -13.92 -16.89 21.18
C LYS A 4 -15.40 -16.65 20.87
N THR A 5 -16.23 -16.50 21.89
CA THR A 5 -17.57 -15.95 21.69
C THR A 5 -17.51 -14.44 21.47
N VAL A 6 -18.58 -13.86 20.90
CA VAL A 6 -18.65 -12.40 20.68
C VAL A 6 -18.53 -11.60 21.97
N ASP A 7 -19.06 -12.16 23.09
CA ASP A 7 -19.05 -11.51 24.40
C ASP A 7 -17.68 -11.63 25.09
N GLU A 8 -16.95 -12.71 24.84
CA GLU A 8 -15.59 -12.92 25.37
C GLU A 8 -14.53 -12.14 24.62
N TRP A 9 -14.86 -11.62 23.44
CA TRP A 9 -13.86 -10.89 22.67
C TRP A 9 -13.63 -9.50 23.21
N ILE A 10 -12.36 -9.16 23.42
CA ILE A 10 -11.86 -7.85 23.80
C ILE A 10 -10.82 -7.37 22.79
N PRO A 11 -10.67 -6.05 22.60
CA PRO A 11 -9.62 -5.51 21.73
C PRO A 11 -8.23 -6.04 22.10
N ALA A 12 -7.45 -6.39 21.08
CA ALA A 12 -6.11 -6.93 21.27
C ALA A 12 -5.16 -5.87 21.89
N ASP A 13 -4.12 -6.34 22.58
CA ASP A 13 -3.05 -5.52 23.17
C ASP A 13 -3.57 -4.44 24.16
N GLY A 14 -4.73 -4.63 24.78
CA GLY A 14 -5.29 -3.69 25.75
C GLY A 14 -5.74 -2.35 25.19
N PHE A 15 -5.96 -2.26 23.87
CA PHE A 15 -6.48 -1.04 23.26
C PHE A 15 -7.88 -0.70 23.78
N ILE A 16 -8.07 0.56 24.12
CA ILE A 16 -9.38 1.11 24.48
C ILE A 16 -9.95 1.80 23.24
N LEU A 17 -10.97 1.20 22.66
CA LEU A 17 -11.70 1.77 21.55
C LEU A 17 -12.87 2.62 22.06
N GLU A 18 -13.19 3.71 21.35
CA GLU A 18 -14.43 4.43 21.64
C GLU A 18 -15.67 3.55 21.36
N PRO A 19 -16.80 3.77 22.07
CA PRO A 19 -17.98 2.90 21.95
C PRO A 19 -18.43 2.65 20.51
N LYS A 20 -18.48 3.70 19.68
CA LYS A 20 -18.85 3.60 18.27
C LYS A 20 -17.85 2.76 17.46
N ALA A 21 -16.58 2.77 17.83
CA ALA A 21 -15.58 1.92 17.19
C ALA A 21 -15.80 0.46 17.56
N ILE A 22 -16.17 0.14 18.80
CA ILE A 22 -16.52 -1.23 19.24
C ILE A 22 -17.76 -1.72 18.49
N ASP A 23 -18.79 -0.90 18.36
CA ASP A 23 -20.00 -1.24 17.61
C ASP A 23 -19.67 -1.53 16.16
N THR A 24 -18.81 -0.73 15.54
CA THR A 24 -18.32 -0.96 14.18
C THR A 24 -17.51 -2.25 14.06
N VAL A 25 -16.62 -2.54 15.01
CA VAL A 25 -15.83 -3.79 15.02
C VAL A 25 -16.74 -5.01 15.06
N LYS A 26 -17.84 -4.96 15.80
CA LYS A 26 -18.79 -6.05 15.97
C LYS A 26 -19.95 -6.06 14.95
N SER A 27 -20.05 -5.04 14.09
CA SER A 27 -21.14 -4.93 13.11
C SER A 27 -21.15 -6.11 12.12
N GLU A 28 -22.32 -6.61 11.82
CA GLU A 28 -22.58 -7.62 10.77
C GLU A 28 -23.14 -6.99 9.48
N GLN A 29 -23.26 -5.66 9.44
CA GLN A 29 -23.78 -4.90 8.30
C GLN A 29 -22.65 -4.14 7.58
N ASN A 30 -22.94 -3.69 6.37
CA ASN A 30 -22.07 -2.77 5.66
C ASN A 30 -21.94 -1.46 6.45
N VAL A 31 -20.71 -0.96 6.61
CA VAL A 31 -20.45 0.23 7.42
C VAL A 31 -19.50 1.17 6.68
N LEU A 32 -19.87 2.44 6.64
CA LEU A 32 -18.98 3.54 6.28
C LEU A 32 -18.50 4.22 7.57
N VAL A 33 -17.21 4.22 7.80
CA VAL A 33 -16.58 4.91 8.94
C VAL A 33 -15.94 6.20 8.46
N ILE A 34 -16.45 7.31 8.96
CA ILE A 34 -15.85 8.63 8.75
C ILE A 34 -14.96 8.94 9.96
N ALA A 35 -13.68 9.10 9.72
CA ALA A 35 -12.69 9.26 10.78
C ALA A 35 -11.58 10.21 10.34
N GLY A 36 -11.36 11.27 11.09
CA GLY A 36 -10.31 12.25 10.83
C GLY A 36 -8.89 11.70 11.03
N PRO A 37 -7.87 12.55 10.80
CA PRO A 37 -6.48 12.19 11.06
C PRO A 37 -6.29 11.83 12.54
N GLY A 38 -5.55 10.76 12.80
CA GLY A 38 -5.28 10.32 14.18
C GLY A 38 -6.43 9.59 14.88
N ALA A 39 -7.58 9.40 14.24
CA ALA A 39 -8.73 8.69 14.83
C ALA A 39 -8.58 7.16 14.89
N GLY A 40 -7.46 6.61 14.46
CA GLY A 40 -7.20 5.17 14.54
C GLY A 40 -7.85 4.33 13.44
N LYS A 41 -8.11 4.88 12.23
CA LYS A 41 -8.69 4.16 11.08
C LYS A 41 -8.11 2.78 10.86
N THR A 42 -6.80 2.70 10.67
CA THR A 42 -6.09 1.44 10.39
C THR A 42 -6.14 0.48 11.59
N GLU A 43 -6.12 1.00 12.82
CA GLU A 43 -6.28 0.17 14.02
C GLU A 43 -7.69 -0.41 14.13
N LEU A 44 -8.72 0.38 13.81
CA LEU A 44 -10.10 -0.10 13.76
C LEU A 44 -10.25 -1.31 12.80
N LEU A 45 -9.70 -1.19 11.60
CA LEU A 45 -9.72 -2.29 10.61
C LEU A 45 -8.96 -3.52 11.11
N ALA A 46 -7.81 -3.34 11.76
CA ALA A 46 -7.04 -4.44 12.33
C ALA A 46 -7.81 -5.14 13.47
N GLN A 47 -8.41 -4.39 14.38
CA GLN A 47 -9.24 -4.95 15.48
C GLN A 47 -10.48 -5.66 14.95
N ARG A 48 -11.13 -5.10 13.89
CA ARG A 48 -12.25 -5.75 13.23
C ARG A 48 -11.83 -7.06 12.56
N ALA A 49 -10.68 -7.09 11.87
CA ALA A 49 -10.16 -8.33 11.30
C ALA A 49 -9.92 -9.40 12.38
N CYS A 50 -9.32 -9.01 13.50
CA CYS A 50 -9.09 -9.91 14.63
C CYS A 50 -10.40 -10.43 15.21
N PHE A 51 -11.38 -9.54 15.45
CA PHE A 51 -12.72 -9.94 15.90
C PHE A 51 -13.32 -10.99 14.97
N LEU A 52 -13.38 -10.73 13.68
CA LEU A 52 -14.00 -11.60 12.70
C LEU A 52 -13.31 -12.98 12.60
N LEU A 53 -11.99 -13.00 12.70
CA LEU A 53 -11.18 -14.22 12.62
C LEU A 53 -11.21 -15.03 13.92
N GLU A 54 -11.10 -14.37 15.07
CA GLU A 54 -11.08 -15.02 16.40
C GLU A 54 -12.45 -15.55 16.82
N THR A 55 -13.54 -14.90 16.39
CA THR A 55 -14.92 -15.33 16.69
C THR A 55 -15.55 -16.21 15.59
N ASN A 56 -14.79 -16.50 14.52
CA ASN A 56 -15.28 -17.21 13.33
C ASN A 56 -16.49 -16.53 12.64
N LYS A 57 -16.67 -15.23 12.82
CA LYS A 57 -17.63 -14.44 12.03
C LYS A 57 -17.19 -14.32 10.56
N CYS A 58 -15.89 -14.44 10.28
CA CYS A 58 -15.37 -14.83 8.98
C CYS A 58 -15.19 -16.35 9.02
N PRO A 59 -16.14 -17.16 8.49
CA PRO A 59 -16.10 -18.61 8.65
C PRO A 59 -14.94 -19.24 7.85
N TYR A 60 -14.32 -20.27 8.41
CA TYR A 60 -13.32 -21.04 7.67
C TYR A 60 -13.98 -21.79 6.50
N PRO A 61 -13.41 -21.81 5.27
CA PRO A 61 -12.09 -21.30 4.87
C PRO A 61 -12.11 -19.88 4.27
N GLN A 62 -13.19 -19.13 4.41
CA GLN A 62 -13.31 -17.78 3.86
C GLN A 62 -12.25 -16.82 4.40
N LYS A 63 -12.02 -15.74 3.66
CA LYS A 63 -10.99 -14.73 3.91
C LYS A 63 -11.59 -13.34 4.04
N ILE A 64 -10.78 -12.45 4.60
CA ILE A 64 -11.01 -11.01 4.58
C ILE A 64 -10.09 -10.42 3.52
N LEU A 65 -10.64 -9.59 2.62
CA LEU A 65 -9.88 -8.82 1.65
C LEU A 65 -9.84 -7.36 2.10
N ALA A 66 -8.67 -6.81 2.32
CA ALA A 66 -8.46 -5.38 2.56
C ALA A 66 -7.84 -4.74 1.32
N ILE A 67 -8.46 -3.68 0.82
CA ILE A 67 -7.98 -2.92 -0.32
C ILE A 67 -7.63 -1.51 0.16
N SER A 68 -6.39 -1.10 -0.07
CA SER A 68 -5.85 0.21 0.29
C SER A 68 -5.42 0.98 -0.97
N PHE A 69 -5.37 2.30 -0.88
CA PHE A 69 -4.91 3.12 -1.99
C PHE A 69 -3.40 2.97 -2.24
N LYS A 70 -2.59 2.84 -1.18
CA LYS A 70 -1.12 2.73 -1.25
C LYS A 70 -0.63 1.38 -0.77
N ARG A 71 0.52 0.94 -1.30
CA ARG A 71 1.18 -0.33 -0.92
C ARG A 71 1.57 -0.35 0.55
N ASP A 72 2.17 0.73 1.05
CA ASP A 72 2.59 0.83 2.46
C ASP A 72 1.39 0.76 3.42
N ALA A 73 0.24 1.35 3.05
CA ALA A 73 -0.97 1.25 3.84
C ALA A 73 -1.47 -0.21 3.90
N ALA A 74 -1.47 -0.89 2.75
CA ALA A 74 -1.83 -2.31 2.68
C ALA A 74 -0.87 -3.18 3.51
N TYR A 75 0.43 -2.94 3.40
CA TYR A 75 1.45 -3.64 4.17
C TYR A 75 1.29 -3.38 5.68
N ASN A 76 1.18 -2.12 6.08
CA ASN A 76 1.01 -1.73 7.48
C ASN A 76 -0.25 -2.32 8.12
N LEU A 77 -1.34 -2.39 7.37
CA LEU A 77 -2.58 -3.01 7.86
C LEU A 77 -2.39 -4.51 8.07
N LYS A 78 -1.74 -5.22 7.14
CA LYS A 78 -1.42 -6.64 7.25
C LYS A 78 -0.54 -6.93 8.47
N GLU A 79 0.53 -6.17 8.66
CA GLU A 79 1.42 -6.31 9.81
C GLU A 79 0.71 -6.06 11.14
N ARG A 80 -0.21 -5.09 11.18
CA ARG A 80 -1.05 -4.86 12.38
C ARG A 80 -1.93 -6.06 12.68
N VAL A 81 -2.60 -6.63 11.69
CA VAL A 81 -3.44 -7.82 11.88
C VAL A 81 -2.59 -8.99 12.37
N ILE A 82 -1.42 -9.24 11.77
CA ILE A 82 -0.49 -10.28 12.25
C ILE A 82 -0.10 -10.06 13.71
N LYS A 83 0.23 -8.82 14.07
CA LYS A 83 0.59 -8.46 15.44
C LYS A 83 -0.55 -8.67 16.44
N ARG A 84 -1.81 -8.40 16.03
CA ARG A 84 -2.99 -8.45 16.92
C ARG A 84 -3.55 -9.86 17.11
N CYS A 85 -3.72 -10.65 16.04
CA CYS A 85 -4.36 -11.97 16.13
C CYS A 85 -3.42 -13.16 15.80
N GLY A 86 -2.14 -12.88 15.58
CA GLY A 86 -1.15 -13.90 15.26
C GLY A 86 -1.18 -14.35 13.80
N ARG A 87 -0.10 -15.01 13.38
CA ARG A 87 0.12 -15.39 11.98
C ARG A 87 -0.88 -16.39 11.44
N ASP A 88 -1.24 -17.38 12.22
CA ASP A 88 -2.13 -18.47 11.75
C ASP A 88 -3.49 -17.95 11.32
N LEU A 89 -4.09 -17.04 12.11
CA LEU A 89 -5.35 -16.39 11.75
C LEU A 89 -5.16 -15.41 10.60
N ALA A 90 -4.05 -14.67 10.61
CA ALA A 90 -3.73 -13.68 9.60
C ALA A 90 -3.45 -14.27 8.20
N LEU A 91 -3.27 -15.60 8.05
CA LEU A 91 -3.24 -16.27 6.74
C LEU A 91 -4.56 -16.09 5.96
N ARG A 92 -5.65 -15.82 6.67
CA ARG A 92 -6.96 -15.54 6.07
C ARG A 92 -7.26 -14.05 5.90
N PHE A 93 -6.26 -13.19 6.10
CA PHE A 93 -6.34 -11.75 5.87
C PHE A 93 -5.42 -11.38 4.71
N GLU A 94 -6.01 -10.98 3.59
CA GLU A 94 -5.30 -10.51 2.41
C GLU A 94 -5.41 -8.99 2.34
N SER A 95 -4.27 -8.29 2.20
CA SER A 95 -4.22 -6.83 2.11
C SER A 95 -3.38 -6.43 0.90
N MET A 96 -3.96 -5.61 0.01
CA MET A 96 -3.32 -5.18 -1.23
C MET A 96 -3.93 -3.89 -1.77
N THR A 97 -3.34 -3.35 -2.84
CA THR A 97 -3.92 -2.21 -3.56
C THR A 97 -4.95 -2.67 -4.59
N PHE A 98 -5.80 -1.74 -5.08
CA PHE A 98 -6.71 -2.00 -6.20
C PHE A 98 -5.98 -2.56 -7.43
N ASP A 99 -4.83 -1.96 -7.78
CA ASP A 99 -4.03 -2.40 -8.93
C ASP A 99 -3.49 -3.82 -8.75
N ALA A 100 -3.02 -4.15 -7.55
CA ALA A 100 -2.54 -5.50 -7.23
C ALA A 100 -3.69 -6.51 -7.27
N PHE A 101 -4.87 -6.16 -6.77
CA PHE A 101 -6.06 -7.01 -6.80
C PHE A 101 -6.51 -7.28 -8.25
N ALA A 102 -6.64 -6.23 -9.07
CA ALA A 102 -6.98 -6.37 -10.49
C ALA A 102 -5.95 -7.21 -11.24
N LYS A 103 -4.66 -6.97 -10.99
CA LYS A 103 -3.57 -7.73 -11.59
C LYS A 103 -3.62 -9.21 -11.21
N ASN A 104 -3.88 -9.55 -9.96
CA ASN A 104 -4.03 -10.94 -9.50
C ASN A 104 -5.17 -11.66 -10.24
N ILE A 105 -6.28 -10.96 -10.50
CA ILE A 105 -7.40 -11.52 -11.26
C ILE A 105 -6.98 -11.79 -12.71
N VAL A 106 -6.35 -10.80 -13.37
CA VAL A 106 -5.88 -10.95 -14.75
C VAL A 106 -4.85 -12.08 -14.87
N ASP A 107 -3.85 -12.12 -14.01
CA ASP A 107 -2.80 -13.14 -14.04
C ASP A 107 -3.37 -14.56 -13.88
N ARG A 108 -4.35 -14.70 -12.99
CA ARG A 108 -4.96 -16.00 -12.68
C ARG A 108 -5.97 -16.46 -13.72
N PHE A 109 -6.77 -15.52 -14.26
CA PHE A 109 -7.94 -15.82 -15.07
C PHE A 109 -7.88 -15.25 -16.49
N ARG A 110 -6.69 -14.84 -17.00
CA ARG A 110 -6.53 -14.23 -18.34
C ARG A 110 -7.10 -15.07 -19.49
N LYS A 111 -7.16 -16.40 -19.34
CA LYS A 111 -7.80 -17.29 -20.33
C LYS A 111 -9.32 -17.13 -20.40
N GLY A 112 -9.92 -16.45 -19.44
CA GLY A 112 -11.34 -16.08 -19.45
C GLY A 112 -11.63 -14.78 -20.21
N LEU A 113 -10.62 -14.10 -20.76
CA LEU A 113 -10.84 -12.94 -21.62
C LEU A 113 -11.41 -13.38 -22.98
N PRO A 114 -12.33 -12.60 -23.57
CA PRO A 114 -12.72 -12.76 -24.98
C PRO A 114 -11.50 -12.65 -25.91
N ASP A 115 -11.51 -13.35 -27.04
CA ASP A 115 -10.39 -13.38 -28.00
C ASP A 115 -9.94 -11.98 -28.45
N SER A 116 -10.88 -11.05 -28.60
CA SER A 116 -10.60 -9.65 -28.97
C SER A 116 -9.80 -8.86 -27.93
N TYR A 117 -9.74 -9.35 -26.69
CA TYR A 117 -8.99 -8.76 -25.56
C TYR A 117 -7.97 -9.74 -24.97
N ALA A 118 -7.64 -10.81 -25.70
CA ALA A 118 -6.63 -11.78 -25.27
C ALA A 118 -5.27 -11.10 -25.05
N ILE A 119 -4.59 -11.48 -23.98
CA ILE A 119 -3.26 -10.97 -23.65
C ILE A 119 -2.26 -12.10 -23.58
N ASN A 120 -1.01 -11.80 -23.91
CA ASN A 120 0.09 -12.75 -23.78
C ASN A 120 0.36 -13.10 -22.31
N SER A 121 0.92 -14.28 -22.07
CA SER A 121 1.34 -14.70 -20.72
C SER A 121 2.38 -13.76 -20.12
N GLU A 122 3.22 -13.17 -20.96
CA GLU A 122 4.20 -12.16 -20.60
C GLU A 122 3.77 -10.80 -21.13
N TYR A 123 3.12 -10.01 -20.30
CA TYR A 123 2.80 -8.63 -20.64
C TYR A 123 3.68 -7.67 -19.83
N LYS A 124 3.83 -6.43 -20.32
CA LYS A 124 4.56 -5.36 -19.64
C LYS A 124 3.61 -4.26 -19.19
N ILE A 125 3.85 -3.75 -17.99
CA ILE A 125 3.13 -2.56 -17.52
C ILE A 125 3.81 -1.30 -18.08
N ILE A 126 3.00 -0.42 -18.68
CA ILE A 126 3.37 0.92 -19.12
C ILE A 126 3.01 1.89 -18.00
N PHE A 127 3.97 2.67 -17.54
CA PHE A 127 3.76 3.65 -16.46
C PHE A 127 3.43 5.05 -16.96
N LYS A 128 3.78 5.37 -18.22
CA LYS A 128 3.57 6.71 -18.79
C LYS A 128 2.41 6.68 -19.77
N GLU A 129 1.40 7.53 -19.54
CA GLU A 129 0.29 7.70 -20.47
C GLU A 129 0.76 8.28 -21.81
N GLN A 130 1.92 8.93 -21.87
CA GLN A 130 2.54 9.40 -23.11
C GLN A 130 2.72 8.27 -24.12
N ASP A 131 3.15 7.08 -23.68
CA ASP A 131 3.34 5.92 -24.55
C ASP A 131 2.03 5.51 -25.25
N VAL A 132 0.88 5.73 -24.59
CA VAL A 132 -0.46 5.50 -25.16
C VAL A 132 -0.80 6.58 -26.18
N PHE A 133 -0.53 7.85 -25.89
CA PHE A 133 -0.76 8.97 -26.81
C PHE A 133 0.06 8.84 -28.08
N ASP A 134 1.31 8.39 -27.99
CA ASP A 134 2.18 8.16 -29.16
C ASP A 134 1.56 7.11 -30.11
N ILE A 135 0.84 6.12 -29.57
CA ILE A 135 0.12 5.14 -30.39
C ILE A 135 -1.11 5.78 -31.03
N PHE A 136 -1.89 6.60 -30.30
CA PHE A 136 -3.00 7.35 -30.88
C PHE A 136 -2.51 8.21 -32.06
N GLU A 137 -1.43 8.97 -31.89
CA GLU A 137 -0.84 9.79 -32.91
C GLU A 137 -0.38 8.95 -34.15
N SER A 138 0.15 7.75 -33.92
CA SER A 138 0.59 6.85 -34.97
C SER A 138 -0.56 6.22 -35.79
N ILE A 139 -1.77 6.13 -35.19
CA ILE A 139 -2.96 5.56 -35.83
C ILE A 139 -3.80 6.65 -36.51
N ASP A 140 -3.98 7.79 -35.84
CA ASP A 140 -4.79 8.90 -36.34
C ASP A 140 -4.33 10.22 -35.69
N ARG A 141 -3.50 10.96 -36.42
CA ARG A 141 -2.91 12.21 -35.96
C ARG A 141 -3.95 13.32 -35.82
N ASP A 142 -4.95 13.34 -36.69
CA ASP A 142 -6.00 14.36 -36.69
C ASP A 142 -6.90 14.18 -35.47
N TYR A 143 -7.25 12.95 -35.16
CA TYR A 143 -7.96 12.64 -33.93
C TYR A 143 -7.16 13.07 -32.69
N ARG A 144 -5.85 12.72 -32.61
CA ARG A 144 -4.98 13.08 -31.51
C ARG A 144 -4.88 14.61 -31.31
N SER A 145 -4.79 15.37 -32.38
CA SER A 145 -4.67 16.83 -32.33
C SER A 145 -5.99 17.55 -32.02
N SER A 146 -7.13 16.93 -32.32
CA SER A 146 -8.46 17.52 -32.12
C SER A 146 -9.10 17.27 -30.77
N HIS A 147 -8.52 16.36 -29.95
CA HIS A 147 -9.05 15.97 -28.65
C HIS A 147 -8.04 16.23 -27.53
N THR A 148 -8.52 16.65 -26.38
CA THR A 148 -7.70 16.82 -25.16
C THR A 148 -7.31 15.46 -24.60
N ASP A 149 -6.18 15.41 -23.89
CA ASP A 149 -5.70 14.19 -23.20
C ASP A 149 -6.79 13.56 -22.34
N LYS A 150 -7.54 14.39 -21.60
CA LYS A 150 -8.63 13.94 -20.75
C LYS A 150 -9.75 13.26 -21.56
N GLN A 151 -10.20 13.86 -22.66
CA GLN A 151 -11.25 13.28 -23.51
C GLN A 151 -10.82 11.92 -24.07
N ILE A 152 -9.57 11.83 -24.56
CA ILE A 152 -9.01 10.58 -25.09
C ILE A 152 -8.97 9.51 -24.01
N LEU A 153 -8.48 9.84 -22.80
CA LEU A 153 -8.33 8.86 -21.74
C LEU A 153 -9.67 8.43 -21.14
N ASP A 154 -10.64 9.34 -21.01
CA ASP A 154 -11.98 9.04 -20.50
C ASP A 154 -12.67 7.97 -21.38
N GLU A 155 -12.58 8.10 -22.71
CA GLU A 155 -13.13 7.12 -23.64
C GLU A 155 -12.26 5.84 -23.73
N TYR A 156 -10.92 6.00 -23.72
CA TYR A 156 -9.97 4.89 -23.82
C TYR A 156 -10.08 3.93 -22.65
N TYR A 157 -10.28 4.44 -21.45
CA TYR A 157 -10.52 3.66 -20.23
C TYR A 157 -12.01 3.44 -19.93
N GLY A 158 -12.87 3.61 -20.93
CA GLY A 158 -14.29 3.28 -20.85
C GLY A 158 -14.55 1.81 -20.56
N LYS A 159 -15.81 1.47 -20.28
CA LYS A 159 -16.23 0.08 -20.05
C LYS A 159 -16.01 -0.79 -21.28
N LEU A 160 -15.46 -1.98 -21.04
CA LEU A 160 -15.27 -2.97 -22.10
C LEU A 160 -16.54 -3.83 -22.31
N PRO A 161 -16.83 -4.30 -23.53
CA PRO A 161 -16.05 -4.10 -24.78
C PRO A 161 -16.26 -2.71 -25.40
N LEU A 162 -15.18 -2.15 -25.98
CA LEU A 162 -15.26 -0.95 -26.80
C LEU A 162 -15.87 -1.26 -28.20
N SER A 163 -16.43 -0.25 -28.85
CA SER A 163 -16.87 -0.38 -30.25
C SER A 163 -15.69 -0.73 -31.15
N GLN A 164 -15.83 -1.77 -31.98
CA GLN A 164 -14.77 -2.25 -32.84
C GLN A 164 -14.33 -1.22 -33.89
N ASP A 165 -15.21 -0.30 -34.27
CA ASP A 165 -14.94 0.75 -35.24
C ASP A 165 -14.23 1.95 -34.61
N SER A 166 -14.13 2.00 -33.27
CA SER A 166 -13.51 3.13 -32.56
C SER A 166 -11.99 3.12 -32.68
N ILE A 167 -11.41 4.31 -32.66
CA ILE A 167 -9.95 4.47 -32.61
C ILE A 167 -9.41 3.85 -31.32
N HIS A 168 -10.15 3.97 -30.19
CA HIS A 168 -9.77 3.42 -28.90
C HIS A 168 -9.61 1.90 -28.95
N TYR A 169 -10.53 1.19 -29.61
CA TYR A 169 -10.41 -0.25 -29.81
C TYR A 169 -9.16 -0.60 -30.66
N ARG A 170 -8.86 0.17 -31.69
CA ARG A 170 -7.64 -0.03 -32.52
C ARG A 170 -6.36 0.17 -31.69
N VAL A 171 -6.34 1.15 -30.80
CA VAL A 171 -5.19 1.36 -29.88
C VAL A 171 -5.07 0.19 -28.91
N TRP A 172 -6.18 -0.26 -28.32
CA TRP A 172 -6.20 -1.45 -27.47
C TRP A 172 -5.64 -2.67 -28.19
N THR A 173 -6.17 -3.02 -29.34
CA THR A 173 -5.74 -4.21 -30.09
C THR A 173 -4.27 -4.14 -30.48
N ARG A 174 -3.74 -2.95 -30.79
CA ARG A 174 -2.32 -2.78 -31.07
C ARG A 174 -1.44 -3.01 -29.86
N LEU A 175 -1.86 -2.57 -28.67
CA LEU A 175 -1.14 -2.81 -27.42
C LEU A 175 -1.21 -4.27 -26.97
N LEU A 176 -2.34 -4.94 -27.20
CA LEU A 176 -2.54 -6.34 -26.80
C LEU A 176 -1.90 -7.33 -27.77
N GLY A 177 -1.96 -7.06 -29.09
CA GLY A 177 -1.68 -8.02 -30.16
C GLY A 177 -0.21 -8.16 -30.58
N GLY A 178 0.74 -7.49 -29.92
CA GLY A 178 2.17 -7.61 -30.20
C GLY A 178 2.77 -8.95 -29.74
N VAL A 179 4.07 -9.17 -30.03
CA VAL A 179 4.84 -10.30 -29.46
C VAL A 179 4.78 -10.31 -27.95
N LYS A 180 4.70 -9.13 -27.34
CA LYS A 180 4.39 -8.91 -25.92
C LYS A 180 3.25 -7.92 -25.83
N SER A 181 2.28 -8.19 -24.97
CA SER A 181 1.22 -7.23 -24.67
C SER A 181 1.74 -6.11 -23.77
N PHE A 182 1.26 -4.89 -23.97
CA PHE A 182 1.57 -3.73 -23.13
C PHE A 182 0.29 -3.20 -22.51
N LEU A 183 0.28 -3.01 -21.19
CA LEU A 183 -0.90 -2.63 -20.42
C LEU A 183 -0.58 -1.48 -19.47
N THR A 184 -1.45 -0.50 -19.36
CA THR A 184 -1.47 0.39 -18.20
C THR A 184 -2.21 -0.27 -17.03
N PHE A 185 -2.03 0.21 -15.80
CA PHE A 185 -2.81 -0.30 -14.66
C PHE A 185 -4.31 -0.13 -14.84
N LYS A 186 -4.76 0.97 -15.45
CA LYS A 186 -6.17 1.20 -15.78
C LYS A 186 -6.70 0.15 -16.78
N MET A 187 -5.89 -0.23 -17.78
CA MET A 187 -6.22 -1.34 -18.69
C MET A 187 -6.34 -2.67 -17.96
N VAL A 188 -5.38 -2.98 -17.05
CA VAL A 188 -5.44 -4.20 -16.23
C VAL A 188 -6.75 -4.25 -15.43
N MET A 189 -7.17 -3.14 -14.86
CA MET A 189 -8.42 -3.06 -14.10
C MET A 189 -9.65 -3.27 -14.98
N ARG A 190 -9.70 -2.68 -16.17
CA ARG A 190 -10.78 -2.92 -17.14
C ARG A 190 -10.80 -4.36 -17.66
N LEU A 191 -9.64 -4.99 -17.86
CA LEU A 191 -9.57 -6.40 -18.24
C LEU A 191 -10.04 -7.31 -17.09
N ALA A 192 -9.68 -7.00 -15.84
CA ALA A 192 -10.19 -7.72 -14.68
C ALA A 192 -11.73 -7.61 -14.58
N GLU A 193 -12.28 -6.41 -14.78
CA GLU A 193 -13.73 -6.18 -14.84
C GLU A 193 -14.38 -7.00 -15.98
N LEU A 194 -13.77 -7.03 -17.15
CA LEU A 194 -14.25 -7.81 -18.30
C LEU A 194 -14.24 -9.31 -18.00
N ILE A 195 -13.19 -9.84 -17.34
CA ILE A 195 -13.14 -11.24 -16.88
C ILE A 195 -14.32 -11.56 -15.98
N MET A 196 -14.61 -10.69 -15.00
CA MET A 196 -15.72 -10.89 -14.06
C MET A 196 -17.09 -10.87 -14.75
N ASN A 197 -17.26 -9.98 -15.73
CA ASN A 197 -18.52 -9.87 -16.48
C ASN A 197 -18.71 -11.03 -17.47
N ALA A 198 -17.63 -11.47 -18.13
CA ALA A 198 -17.69 -12.57 -19.10
C ALA A 198 -17.80 -13.96 -18.44
N ASN A 199 -17.41 -14.08 -17.16
CA ASN A 199 -17.32 -15.38 -16.48
C ASN A 199 -18.00 -15.36 -15.10
N PRO A 200 -19.32 -15.52 -15.02
CA PRO A 200 -20.05 -15.50 -13.76
C PRO A 200 -19.50 -16.44 -12.68
N LYS A 201 -19.01 -17.62 -13.08
CA LYS A 201 -18.42 -18.60 -12.14
C LYS A 201 -17.15 -18.08 -11.45
N ILE A 202 -16.32 -17.27 -12.15
CA ILE A 202 -15.15 -16.64 -11.54
C ILE A 202 -15.58 -15.62 -10.50
N ARG A 203 -16.62 -14.84 -10.82
CA ARG A 203 -17.20 -13.87 -9.89
C ARG A 203 -17.81 -14.55 -8.67
N GLU A 204 -18.54 -15.65 -8.85
CA GLU A 204 -19.08 -16.46 -7.73
C GLU A 204 -17.95 -17.02 -6.85
N TYR A 205 -16.90 -17.58 -7.45
CA TYR A 205 -15.73 -18.05 -6.71
C TYR A 205 -15.11 -16.95 -5.85
N LEU A 206 -15.02 -15.73 -6.39
CA LEU A 206 -14.49 -14.58 -5.65
C LEU A 206 -15.37 -14.22 -4.45
N LYS A 207 -16.71 -14.18 -4.66
CA LYS A 207 -17.70 -13.91 -3.62
C LYS A 207 -17.69 -14.95 -2.50
N GLU A 208 -17.50 -16.22 -2.84
CA GLU A 208 -17.36 -17.30 -1.86
C GLU A 208 -16.02 -17.30 -1.12
N THR A 209 -14.98 -16.75 -1.74
CA THR A 209 -13.66 -16.65 -1.12
C THR A 209 -13.63 -15.59 -0.03
N TYR A 210 -14.25 -14.43 -0.26
CA TYR A 210 -14.17 -13.29 0.64
C TYR A 210 -15.53 -12.99 1.28
N SER A 211 -15.64 -13.25 2.59
CA SER A 211 -16.84 -12.90 3.37
C SER A 211 -16.86 -11.45 3.83
N HIS A 212 -15.69 -10.81 3.91
CA HIS A 212 -15.57 -9.42 4.35
C HIS A 212 -14.59 -8.67 3.46
N ILE A 213 -14.95 -7.42 3.11
CA ILE A 213 -14.15 -6.52 2.29
C ILE A 213 -13.89 -5.24 3.09
N PHE A 214 -12.63 -4.88 3.26
CA PHE A 214 -12.22 -3.64 3.90
C PHE A 214 -11.67 -2.68 2.86
N LEU A 215 -12.08 -1.42 2.93
CA LEU A 215 -11.64 -0.34 2.04
C LEU A 215 -11.00 0.75 2.90
N ASP A 216 -9.68 0.85 2.84
CA ASP A 216 -8.91 1.86 3.59
C ASP A 216 -8.63 3.09 2.72
N GLU A 217 -8.56 4.27 3.33
CA GLU A 217 -8.44 5.57 2.66
C GLU A 217 -9.48 5.73 1.53
N PHE A 218 -10.71 5.37 1.85
CA PHE A 218 -11.80 5.22 0.87
C PHE A 218 -12.13 6.51 0.11
N GLN A 219 -11.84 7.70 0.68
CA GLN A 219 -12.02 9.01 0.03
C GLN A 219 -11.19 9.18 -1.25
N ASP A 220 -10.11 8.39 -1.42
CA ASP A 220 -9.20 8.48 -2.57
C ASP A 220 -9.59 7.51 -3.71
N THR A 221 -10.68 6.74 -3.54
CA THR A 221 -11.15 5.77 -4.54
C THR A 221 -11.63 6.47 -5.81
N THR A 222 -11.08 6.07 -6.96
CA THR A 222 -11.48 6.60 -8.27
C THR A 222 -12.75 5.95 -8.80
N THR A 223 -13.39 6.59 -9.79
CA THR A 223 -14.57 6.04 -10.47
C THR A 223 -14.31 4.63 -11.00
N LEU A 224 -13.17 4.42 -11.67
CA LEU A 224 -12.77 3.12 -12.22
C LEU A 224 -12.64 2.04 -11.14
N GLN A 225 -12.00 2.37 -10.01
CA GLN A 225 -11.83 1.47 -8.88
C GLN A 225 -13.16 1.10 -8.23
N TYR A 226 -14.05 2.08 -8.10
CA TYR A 226 -15.37 1.84 -7.54
C TYR A 226 -16.25 0.98 -8.46
N GLU A 227 -16.22 1.21 -9.77
CA GLU A 227 -16.91 0.38 -10.77
C GLU A 227 -16.40 -1.08 -10.72
N PHE A 228 -15.09 -1.26 -10.63
CA PHE A 228 -14.48 -2.57 -10.52
C PHE A 228 -14.88 -3.28 -9.20
N LEU A 229 -14.89 -2.56 -8.07
CA LEU A 229 -15.39 -3.07 -6.79
C LEU A 229 -16.82 -3.57 -6.90
N ASN A 230 -17.71 -2.76 -7.51
CA ASN A 230 -19.11 -3.12 -7.70
C ASN A 230 -19.27 -4.33 -8.61
N THR A 231 -18.47 -4.44 -9.67
CA THR A 231 -18.47 -5.61 -10.54
C THR A 231 -18.06 -6.88 -9.79
N CYS A 232 -17.10 -6.79 -8.88
CA CYS A 232 -16.65 -7.93 -8.09
C CYS A 232 -17.64 -8.31 -6.96
N PHE A 233 -18.18 -7.33 -6.25
CA PHE A 233 -18.86 -7.55 -4.98
C PHE A 233 -20.26 -6.91 -4.85
N GLY A 234 -20.76 -6.17 -5.84
CA GLY A 234 -22.03 -5.44 -5.75
C GLY A 234 -23.24 -6.30 -5.37
N ASP A 235 -23.31 -7.54 -5.86
CA ASP A 235 -24.38 -8.50 -5.56
C ASP A 235 -23.90 -9.62 -4.62
N SER A 236 -22.89 -9.38 -3.78
CA SER A 236 -22.35 -10.40 -2.87
C SER A 236 -22.99 -10.31 -1.49
N HIS A 237 -22.87 -11.40 -0.73
CA HIS A 237 -23.17 -11.43 0.70
C HIS A 237 -21.98 -10.98 1.56
N ALA A 238 -20.89 -10.54 0.95
CA ALA A 238 -19.73 -10.02 1.68
C ALA A 238 -20.10 -8.74 2.42
N VAL A 239 -19.67 -8.63 3.67
CA VAL A 239 -19.85 -7.41 4.46
C VAL A 239 -18.74 -6.43 4.16
N LEU A 240 -19.09 -5.24 3.67
CA LEU A 240 -18.14 -4.19 3.33
C LEU A 240 -17.96 -3.22 4.49
N THR A 241 -16.70 -2.88 4.78
CA THR A 241 -16.33 -1.84 5.75
C THR A 241 -15.43 -0.83 5.05
N ALA A 242 -15.96 0.33 4.74
CA ALA A 242 -15.20 1.44 4.17
C ALA A 242 -14.78 2.42 5.27
N VAL A 243 -13.53 2.83 5.27
CA VAL A 243 -12.98 3.79 6.24
C VAL A 243 -12.28 4.90 5.50
N GLY A 244 -12.60 6.14 5.83
CA GLY A 244 -12.03 7.31 5.16
C GLY A 244 -12.20 8.61 5.94
N ASP A 245 -11.54 9.65 5.43
CA ASP A 245 -11.65 11.02 5.94
C ASP A 245 -12.28 11.92 4.86
N ASP A 246 -13.50 12.30 5.08
CA ASP A 246 -14.27 13.15 4.14
C ASP A 246 -13.72 14.60 4.05
N LYS A 247 -12.86 15.01 4.98
CA LYS A 247 -12.17 16.31 5.01
C LYS A 247 -10.81 16.27 4.29
N HIS A 248 -10.25 15.08 4.02
CA HIS A 248 -8.92 14.89 3.44
C HIS A 248 -8.98 14.39 2.00
N ARG A 249 -9.78 15.00 1.14
CA ARG A 249 -9.96 14.64 -0.28
C ARG A 249 -8.93 15.32 -1.17
N ILE A 250 -7.66 14.95 -1.04
CA ILE A 250 -6.57 15.60 -1.77
C ILE A 250 -6.32 14.99 -3.16
N MET A 251 -6.96 13.86 -3.50
CA MET A 251 -6.74 13.14 -4.76
C MET A 251 -7.84 13.38 -5.83
N LEU A 252 -8.68 14.40 -5.65
CA LEU A 252 -9.71 14.74 -6.66
C LEU A 252 -9.10 15.05 -8.03
N TRP A 253 -7.94 15.68 -8.08
CA TRP A 253 -7.19 15.96 -9.31
C TRP A 253 -6.72 14.67 -10.02
N ALA A 254 -6.57 13.57 -9.28
CA ALA A 254 -6.19 12.26 -9.79
C ALA A 254 -7.39 11.37 -10.13
N GLY A 255 -8.62 11.90 -10.08
CA GLY A 255 -9.84 11.21 -10.46
C GLY A 255 -10.57 10.49 -9.32
N ALA A 256 -10.26 10.81 -8.06
CA ALA A 256 -11.06 10.35 -6.93
C ALA A 256 -12.53 10.82 -7.08
N LEU A 257 -13.48 9.94 -6.76
CA LEU A 257 -14.90 10.19 -6.93
C LEU A 257 -15.43 11.13 -5.83
N PRO A 258 -15.94 12.32 -6.17
CA PRO A 258 -16.37 13.30 -5.16
C PRO A 258 -17.48 12.80 -4.23
N GLU A 259 -18.46 12.06 -4.75
CA GLU A 259 -19.62 11.56 -4.01
C GLU A 259 -19.44 10.12 -3.50
N ILE A 260 -18.22 9.66 -3.33
CA ILE A 260 -17.91 8.25 -3.03
C ILE A 260 -18.62 7.75 -1.77
N PHE A 261 -18.70 8.58 -0.71
CA PHE A 261 -19.33 8.20 0.56
C PHE A 261 -20.84 8.03 0.42
N ASP A 262 -21.51 9.00 -0.16
CA ASP A 262 -22.98 8.97 -0.37
C ASP A 262 -23.34 7.81 -1.31
N LYS A 263 -22.50 7.60 -2.35
CA LYS A 263 -22.69 6.53 -3.30
C LYS A 263 -22.52 5.16 -2.63
N PHE A 264 -21.52 4.98 -1.76
CA PHE A 264 -21.31 3.75 -1.01
C PHE A 264 -22.48 3.43 -0.07
N ILE A 265 -22.97 4.43 0.68
CA ILE A 265 -24.15 4.27 1.56
C ILE A 265 -25.35 3.78 0.74
N LYS A 266 -25.59 4.42 -0.40
CA LYS A 266 -26.75 4.08 -1.25
C LYS A 266 -26.62 2.71 -1.91
N ASP A 267 -25.45 2.40 -2.49
CA ASP A 267 -25.27 1.18 -3.30
C ASP A 267 -25.18 -0.09 -2.43
N TYR A 268 -24.71 0.05 -1.18
CA TYR A 268 -24.50 -1.08 -0.26
C TYR A 268 -25.42 -1.06 0.97
N ASP A 269 -26.40 -0.15 1.05
CA ASP A 269 -27.25 0.05 2.24
C ASP A 269 -26.42 0.11 3.54
N ALA A 270 -25.33 0.89 3.48
CA ALA A 270 -24.35 0.93 4.54
C ALA A 270 -24.76 1.91 5.65
N SER A 271 -24.62 1.48 6.90
CA SER A 271 -24.74 2.38 8.05
C SER A 271 -23.51 3.30 8.13
N GLN A 272 -23.70 4.55 8.59
CA GLN A 272 -22.61 5.49 8.78
C GLN A 272 -22.21 5.58 10.25
N CYS A 273 -20.91 5.52 10.51
CA CYS A 273 -20.31 5.73 11.80
C CYS A 273 -19.27 6.86 11.72
N SER A 274 -19.26 7.79 12.68
CA SER A 274 -18.25 8.85 12.76
C SER A 274 -17.44 8.70 14.04
N LEU A 275 -16.09 8.60 13.89
CA LEU A 275 -15.13 8.57 14.99
C LEU A 275 -14.60 9.98 15.23
N GLN A 276 -14.61 10.41 16.48
CA GLN A 276 -14.26 11.78 16.87
C GLN A 276 -12.95 11.86 17.66
N MET A 277 -12.51 10.76 18.30
CA MET A 277 -11.31 10.77 19.13
C MET A 277 -10.04 10.85 18.28
N ASN A 278 -9.18 11.82 18.56
CA ASN A 278 -7.83 11.89 17.98
C ASN A 278 -6.81 11.37 19.01
N PHE A 279 -6.20 10.24 18.69
CA PHE A 279 -5.19 9.59 19.54
C PHE A 279 -3.76 10.07 19.26
N ARG A 280 -3.55 10.81 18.17
CA ARG A 280 -2.22 11.18 17.67
C ARG A 280 -1.77 12.56 18.16
N SER A 281 -2.66 13.53 18.06
CA SER A 281 -2.29 14.93 18.17
C SER A 281 -2.52 15.47 19.58
N ALA A 282 -1.60 16.34 20.02
CA ALA A 282 -1.70 17.06 21.27
C ALA A 282 -2.87 18.09 21.27
N PRO A 283 -3.38 18.50 22.44
CA PRO A 283 -4.58 19.32 22.58
C PRO A 283 -4.57 20.62 21.74
N ASN A 284 -3.49 21.39 21.83
CA ASN A 284 -3.39 22.64 21.07
C ASN A 284 -3.44 22.44 19.56
N LEU A 285 -2.94 21.30 19.05
CA LEU A 285 -3.02 20.95 17.63
C LEU A 285 -4.43 20.50 17.25
N VAL A 286 -5.15 19.84 18.15
CA VAL A 286 -6.56 19.48 17.96
C VAL A 286 -7.44 20.73 17.98
N GLU A 287 -7.15 21.70 18.85
CA GLU A 287 -7.84 23.01 18.85
C GLU A 287 -7.63 23.75 17.54
N LEU A 288 -6.39 23.80 17.02
CA LEU A 288 -6.08 24.38 15.72
C LEU A 288 -6.84 23.65 14.60
N GLN A 289 -6.85 22.32 14.62
CA GLN A 289 -7.60 21.51 13.66
C GLN A 289 -9.10 21.85 13.71
N ASN A 290 -9.68 21.93 14.88
CA ASN A 290 -11.09 22.28 15.07
C ASN A 290 -11.39 23.72 14.59
N TYR A 291 -10.49 24.66 14.85
CA TYR A 291 -10.59 26.03 14.32
C TYR A 291 -10.64 26.03 12.78
N LEU A 292 -9.77 25.26 12.13
CA LEU A 292 -9.76 25.12 10.67
C LEU A 292 -11.03 24.44 10.14
N ILE A 293 -11.52 23.41 10.81
CA ILE A 293 -12.77 22.71 10.45
C ILE A 293 -13.96 23.68 10.52
N ALA A 294 -14.08 24.40 11.61
CA ALA A 294 -15.20 25.33 11.81
C ALA A 294 -15.15 26.54 10.85
N ASN A 295 -13.99 27.15 10.65
CA ASN A 295 -13.87 28.41 9.93
C ASN A 295 -13.63 28.25 8.42
N LEU A 296 -12.86 27.24 7.99
CA LEU A 296 -12.56 27.00 6.57
C LEU A 296 -13.56 26.06 5.93
N LEU A 297 -13.90 24.97 6.63
CA LEU A 297 -14.83 23.97 6.09
C LEU A 297 -16.29 24.23 6.48
N ARG A 298 -16.54 25.17 7.41
CA ARG A 298 -17.86 25.52 7.92
C ARG A 298 -18.66 24.32 8.42
N ARG A 299 -17.99 23.46 9.19
CA ARG A 299 -18.54 22.20 9.72
C ARG A 299 -18.52 22.21 11.25
N GLU A 300 -19.44 21.44 11.85
CA GLU A 300 -19.64 21.34 13.30
C GLU A 300 -19.11 20.04 13.89
N ASP A 301 -18.68 19.10 13.05
CA ASP A 301 -18.15 17.79 13.47
C ASP A 301 -16.71 17.92 13.99
N LEU A 302 -16.57 18.39 15.21
CA LEU A 302 -15.31 18.66 15.86
C LEU A 302 -14.64 17.36 16.36
N VAL A 303 -13.32 17.41 16.43
CA VAL A 303 -12.46 16.32 16.89
C VAL A 303 -12.24 16.44 18.40
N ILE A 304 -12.22 15.33 19.11
CA ILE A 304 -11.97 15.24 20.55
C ILE A 304 -10.54 14.78 20.76
N CYS A 305 -9.78 15.50 21.59
CA CYS A 305 -8.44 15.09 21.95
C CYS A 305 -8.45 13.91 22.91
N ASN A 306 -7.52 12.97 22.74
CA ASN A 306 -7.34 11.87 23.69
C ASN A 306 -6.95 12.42 25.07
N PRO A 307 -7.62 11.97 26.16
CA PRO A 307 -7.38 12.46 27.51
C PRO A 307 -5.99 12.08 28.10
N ASN A 308 -5.22 11.25 27.43
CA ASN A 308 -3.87 10.89 27.86
C ASN A 308 -2.84 12.01 27.66
N TRP A 309 -3.17 13.06 26.90
CA TRP A 309 -2.34 14.25 26.74
C TRP A 309 -2.51 15.20 27.92
N ASN A 310 -1.44 15.95 28.24
CA ASN A 310 -1.56 17.02 29.24
C ASN A 310 -2.23 18.25 28.59
N LYS A 311 -3.00 18.96 29.38
CA LYS A 311 -3.64 20.19 28.94
C LYS A 311 -2.57 21.24 28.58
N GLY A 312 -2.62 21.75 27.36
CA GLY A 312 -1.66 22.74 26.84
C GLY A 312 -0.48 22.15 26.06
N ASP A 313 -0.39 20.82 25.94
CA ASP A 313 0.60 20.22 25.07
C ASP A 313 0.36 20.57 23.59
N GLY A 314 1.45 20.66 22.84
CA GLY A 314 1.47 20.98 21.40
C GLY A 314 1.63 22.47 21.11
N GLU A 315 2.40 22.76 20.07
CA GLU A 315 2.69 24.11 19.60
C GLU A 315 2.57 24.20 18.09
N ALA A 316 2.10 25.34 17.60
CA ALA A 316 2.02 25.62 16.16
C ALA A 316 2.42 27.08 15.90
N TYR A 317 3.32 27.26 14.94
CA TYR A 317 3.84 28.58 14.56
C TYR A 317 3.67 28.81 13.07
N PHE A 318 3.35 30.05 12.69
CA PHE A 318 3.41 30.53 11.33
C PHE A 318 4.63 31.43 11.16
N CYS A 319 5.55 31.02 10.30
CA CYS A 319 6.79 31.74 10.04
C CYS A 319 6.80 32.26 8.60
N PHE A 320 7.15 33.54 8.42
CA PHE A 320 7.26 34.20 7.13
C PHE A 320 8.70 34.66 6.90
N PHE A 321 9.27 34.27 5.77
CA PHE A 321 10.66 34.56 5.44
C PHE A 321 10.75 35.46 4.21
N LYS A 322 11.80 36.29 4.14
CA LYS A 322 12.04 37.16 2.99
C LYS A 322 12.66 36.41 1.80
N ASN A 323 13.36 35.33 2.08
CA ASN A 323 14.00 34.51 1.07
C ASN A 323 14.25 33.08 1.60
N PRO A 324 14.56 32.10 0.72
CA PRO A 324 14.84 30.71 1.11
C PRO A 324 16.01 30.55 2.07
N GLN A 325 17.02 31.39 1.99
CA GLN A 325 18.18 31.31 2.88
C GLN A 325 17.79 31.54 4.35
N GLN A 326 16.97 32.56 4.64
CA GLN A 326 16.46 32.78 5.99
C GLN A 326 15.60 31.63 6.52
N GLU A 327 14.81 31.00 5.63
CA GLU A 327 14.04 29.82 5.97
C GLU A 327 14.95 28.66 6.36
N MET A 328 15.98 28.38 5.57
CA MET A 328 16.95 27.30 5.84
C MET A 328 17.68 27.51 7.16
N GLU A 329 18.18 28.73 7.42
CA GLU A 329 18.88 29.08 8.66
C GLU A 329 17.97 28.94 9.89
N TYR A 330 16.74 29.37 9.78
CA TYR A 330 15.72 29.25 10.84
C TYR A 330 15.39 27.79 11.15
N LEU A 331 15.10 27.00 10.12
CA LEU A 331 14.82 25.57 10.26
C LEU A 331 16.01 24.83 10.88
N TYR A 332 17.22 25.08 10.37
CA TYR A 332 18.44 24.48 10.90
C TYR A 332 18.64 24.82 12.39
N SER A 333 18.47 26.09 12.77
CA SER A 333 18.64 26.53 14.15
C SER A 333 17.66 25.88 15.10
N ASN A 334 16.38 25.74 14.69
CA ASN A 334 15.37 25.05 15.49
C ASN A 334 15.66 23.54 15.60
N VAL A 335 15.95 22.87 14.48
CA VAL A 335 16.25 21.44 14.48
C VAL A 335 17.48 21.15 15.34
N LYS A 336 18.52 21.97 15.23
CA LYS A 336 19.73 21.84 16.06
C LYS A 336 19.42 22.00 17.55
N ARG A 337 18.57 22.94 17.93
CA ARG A 337 18.11 23.13 19.31
C ARG A 337 17.33 21.92 19.80
N TRP A 338 16.36 21.44 19.03
CA TRP A 338 15.54 20.28 19.38
C TRP A 338 16.40 19.03 19.62
N ILE A 339 17.41 18.80 18.77
CA ILE A 339 18.29 17.64 18.90
C ILE A 339 19.21 17.79 20.13
N ASN A 340 19.87 18.97 20.28
CA ASN A 340 20.94 19.13 21.25
C ASN A 340 20.43 19.51 22.65
N ASP A 341 19.39 20.36 22.73
CA ASP A 341 18.93 20.94 23.99
C ASP A 341 17.70 20.19 24.54
N GLU A 342 16.84 19.69 23.63
CA GLU A 342 15.58 19.01 24.00
C GLU A 342 15.67 17.48 23.83
N ASN A 343 16.80 16.94 23.35
CA ASN A 343 17.05 15.51 23.10
C ASN A 343 16.00 14.84 22.20
N ILE A 344 15.43 15.59 21.25
CA ILE A 344 14.50 15.03 20.26
C ILE A 344 15.28 14.18 19.27
N ASN A 345 14.83 12.95 19.06
CA ASN A 345 15.46 12.07 18.08
C ASN A 345 15.26 12.65 16.68
N PRO A 346 16.32 12.80 15.84
CA PRO A 346 16.20 13.28 14.46
C PRO A 346 15.13 12.57 13.63
N ARG A 347 14.83 11.28 13.90
CA ARG A 347 13.76 10.51 13.24
C ARG A 347 12.35 11.00 13.54
N GLU A 348 12.17 11.77 14.59
CA GLU A 348 10.88 12.36 14.97
C GLU A 348 10.65 13.72 14.31
N ILE A 349 11.66 14.23 13.57
CA ILE A 349 11.59 15.51 12.87
C ILE A 349 11.35 15.27 11.38
N CYS A 350 10.26 15.80 10.85
CA CYS A 350 9.89 15.68 9.46
C CYS A 350 9.61 17.05 8.83
N ILE A 351 10.24 17.33 7.69
CA ILE A 351 9.97 18.53 6.89
C ILE A 351 9.16 18.11 5.66
N LEU A 352 7.94 18.65 5.56
CA LEU A 352 7.04 18.37 4.45
C LEU A 352 7.05 19.49 3.42
N VAL A 353 7.15 19.14 2.16
CA VAL A 353 6.99 20.08 1.03
C VAL A 353 5.80 19.66 0.18
N LYS A 354 5.11 20.66 -0.40
CA LYS A 354 3.88 20.42 -1.15
C LYS A 354 4.09 19.55 -2.39
N GLN A 355 5.17 19.80 -3.14
CA GLN A 355 5.49 19.10 -4.40
C GLN A 355 6.94 19.37 -4.83
N GLN A 356 7.44 18.65 -5.84
CA GLN A 356 8.77 18.86 -6.44
C GLN A 356 9.88 18.93 -5.38
N LEU A 357 9.99 17.90 -4.55
CA LEU A 357 10.88 17.85 -3.38
C LEU A 357 12.31 18.32 -3.71
N GLN A 358 12.90 17.85 -4.80
CA GLN A 358 14.26 18.23 -5.21
C GLN A 358 14.41 19.73 -5.43
N LYS A 359 13.36 20.40 -5.96
CA LYS A 359 13.38 21.84 -6.20
C LYS A 359 13.25 22.65 -4.91
N TYR A 360 12.41 22.19 -3.98
CA TYR A 360 12.08 22.95 -2.77
C TYR A 360 12.91 22.55 -1.55
N ALA A 361 13.40 21.33 -1.47
CA ALA A 361 14.14 20.81 -0.33
C ALA A 361 15.57 20.33 -0.67
N GLY A 362 15.98 20.28 -1.94
CA GLY A 362 17.31 19.83 -2.32
C GLY A 362 18.43 20.66 -1.68
N GLU A 363 18.34 21.99 -1.75
CA GLU A 363 19.29 22.91 -1.11
C GLU A 363 19.25 22.81 0.42
N LEU A 364 18.04 22.63 1.00
CA LEU A 364 17.87 22.45 2.43
C LEU A 364 18.53 21.15 2.94
N ILE A 365 18.34 20.04 2.23
CA ILE A 365 18.98 18.75 2.56
C ILE A 365 20.52 18.90 2.53
N ASN A 366 21.07 19.53 1.49
CA ASN A 366 22.49 19.77 1.37
C ASN A 366 22.99 20.64 2.53
N TYR A 367 22.29 21.74 2.84
CA TYR A 367 22.64 22.65 3.92
C TYR A 367 22.69 21.96 5.29
N PHE A 368 21.72 21.09 5.59
CA PHE A 368 21.71 20.31 6.83
C PHE A 368 22.88 19.35 6.89
N ASN A 369 23.15 18.60 5.82
CA ASN A 369 24.24 17.62 5.75
C ASN A 369 25.62 18.29 5.87
N GLU A 370 25.86 19.41 5.21
CA GLU A 370 27.08 20.20 5.33
C GLU A 370 27.28 20.70 6.77
N ASN A 371 26.20 21.00 7.48
CA ASN A 371 26.23 21.45 8.87
C ASN A 371 26.05 20.31 9.90
N LYS A 372 26.33 19.04 9.51
CA LYS A 372 26.40 17.86 10.38
C LYS A 372 25.06 17.43 11.00
N ILE A 373 23.94 17.80 10.41
CA ILE A 373 22.63 17.23 10.73
C ILE A 373 22.20 16.38 9.53
N ALA A 374 22.17 15.06 9.71
CA ALA A 374 21.79 14.14 8.64
C ALA A 374 20.34 14.39 8.20
N ALA A 375 20.16 14.73 6.92
CA ALA A 375 18.85 14.94 6.29
C ALA A 375 18.79 14.23 4.95
N ARG A 376 17.63 13.65 4.62
CA ARG A 376 17.44 12.90 3.38
C ARG A 376 16.03 13.03 2.81
N ASP A 377 15.91 12.65 1.55
CA ASP A 377 14.63 12.45 0.87
C ASP A 377 14.07 11.08 1.24
N GLU A 378 13.08 11.04 2.13
CA GLU A 378 12.46 9.80 2.61
C GLU A 378 11.57 9.15 1.55
N SER A 379 11.04 9.93 0.58
CA SER A 379 10.12 9.40 -0.44
C SER A 379 10.75 8.29 -1.30
N LYS A 380 12.06 8.33 -1.51
CA LYS A 380 12.79 7.30 -2.27
C LYS A 380 12.85 5.94 -1.58
N TYR A 381 12.73 5.91 -0.27
CA TYR A 381 12.91 4.69 0.53
C TYR A 381 11.58 4.05 0.96
N GLN A 382 10.49 4.81 1.03
CA GLN A 382 9.19 4.29 1.41
C GLN A 382 8.72 3.16 0.49
N ASP A 383 8.77 3.39 -0.82
CA ASP A 383 8.39 2.36 -1.80
C ASP A 383 9.39 1.19 -1.82
N LEU A 384 10.68 1.48 -1.62
CA LEU A 384 11.74 0.48 -1.65
C LEU A 384 11.54 -0.61 -0.57
N LEU A 385 11.22 -0.20 0.65
CA LEU A 385 11.04 -1.12 1.78
C LEU A 385 9.74 -1.95 1.71
N THR A 386 8.86 -1.67 0.76
CA THR A 386 7.65 -2.47 0.48
C THR A 386 7.84 -3.46 -0.68
N GLU A 387 8.98 -3.40 -1.37
CA GLU A 387 9.30 -4.34 -2.45
C GLU A 387 9.51 -5.76 -1.91
N GLU A 388 8.85 -6.76 -2.51
CA GLU A 388 8.88 -8.16 -2.03
C GLU A 388 10.29 -8.73 -1.96
N VAL A 389 11.15 -8.40 -2.94
CA VAL A 389 12.55 -8.85 -2.93
C VAL A 389 13.34 -8.19 -1.80
N ILE A 390 13.03 -6.94 -1.46
CA ILE A 390 13.69 -6.24 -0.36
C ILE A 390 13.23 -6.80 0.98
N LEU A 391 11.94 -7.05 1.15
CA LEU A 391 11.40 -7.72 2.33
C LEU A 391 12.03 -9.12 2.52
N PHE A 392 12.23 -9.86 1.43
CA PHE A 392 12.94 -11.14 1.48
C PHE A 392 14.38 -10.96 1.98
N ILE A 393 15.13 -9.99 1.44
CA ILE A 393 16.52 -9.72 1.86
C ILE A 393 16.55 -9.29 3.33
N VAL A 394 15.68 -8.39 3.76
CA VAL A 394 15.61 -7.92 5.16
C VAL A 394 15.37 -9.08 6.12
N ASN A 395 14.38 -9.93 5.84
CA ASN A 395 14.10 -11.09 6.66
C ASN A 395 15.26 -12.10 6.65
N PHE A 396 15.97 -12.21 5.52
CA PHE A 396 17.15 -13.04 5.43
C PHE A 396 18.30 -12.52 6.30
N LEU A 397 18.53 -11.19 6.31
CA LEU A 397 19.51 -10.53 7.16
C LEU A 397 19.20 -10.75 8.65
N TYR A 398 17.94 -10.69 9.07
CA TYR A 398 17.53 -11.02 10.44
C TYR A 398 17.85 -12.48 10.80
N LEU A 399 17.75 -13.43 9.87
CA LEU A 399 18.14 -14.82 10.10
C LEU A 399 19.65 -15.01 10.22
N ILE A 400 20.43 -14.22 9.49
CA ILE A 400 21.89 -14.23 9.60
C ILE A 400 22.31 -13.67 10.96
N ASP A 401 21.70 -12.57 11.41
CA ASP A 401 22.01 -11.92 12.68
C ASP A 401 21.56 -12.75 13.90
N SER A 402 20.37 -13.33 13.86
CA SER A 402 19.77 -14.00 15.03
C SER A 402 19.15 -15.36 14.72
N ASN A 403 19.57 -16.39 15.47
CA ASN A 403 18.94 -17.71 15.44
C ASN A 403 17.48 -17.74 15.94
N LYS A 404 17.02 -16.69 16.61
CA LYS A 404 15.70 -16.60 17.24
C LYS A 404 14.66 -15.87 16.38
N ALA A 405 15.01 -15.48 15.18
CA ALA A 405 14.10 -14.81 14.24
C ALA A 405 13.11 -15.78 13.59
N ILE A 406 12.24 -16.41 14.38
CA ILE A 406 11.27 -17.43 13.92
C ILE A 406 10.38 -16.85 12.82
N ASP A 407 9.97 -15.62 12.97
CA ASP A 407 9.12 -14.92 12.03
C ASP A 407 9.78 -14.69 10.68
N SER A 408 11.02 -14.28 10.69
CA SER A 408 11.82 -14.10 9.49
C SER A 408 12.10 -15.42 8.80
N LYS A 409 12.29 -16.52 9.57
CA LYS A 409 12.43 -17.87 9.00
C LYS A 409 11.18 -18.29 8.24
N SER A 410 10.01 -18.10 8.84
CA SER A 410 8.73 -18.41 8.20
C SER A 410 8.51 -17.59 6.93
N TYR A 411 8.85 -16.28 6.94
CA TYR A 411 8.76 -15.43 5.77
C TYR A 411 9.66 -15.91 4.63
N VAL A 412 10.95 -16.16 4.94
CA VAL A 412 11.93 -16.61 3.95
C VAL A 412 11.53 -17.95 3.33
N LEU A 413 11.10 -18.93 4.14
CA LEU A 413 10.63 -20.23 3.64
C LEU A 413 9.38 -20.09 2.77
N THR A 414 8.43 -19.25 3.14
CA THR A 414 7.24 -18.97 2.33
C THR A 414 7.62 -18.33 0.99
N PHE A 415 8.52 -17.34 1.00
CA PHE A 415 9.01 -16.71 -0.23
C PHE A 415 9.68 -17.74 -1.15
N LEU A 416 10.59 -18.57 -0.61
CA LEU A 416 11.28 -19.62 -1.36
C LEU A 416 10.30 -20.67 -1.92
N SER A 417 9.29 -21.05 -1.16
CA SER A 417 8.23 -21.95 -1.62
C SER A 417 7.43 -21.36 -2.76
N ASN A 418 7.09 -20.06 -2.69
CA ASN A 418 6.33 -19.37 -3.72
C ASN A 418 7.09 -19.27 -5.06
N ILE A 419 8.40 -19.00 -5.02
CA ILE A 419 9.23 -18.92 -6.24
C ILE A 419 9.55 -20.31 -6.84
N ASN A 420 9.37 -21.38 -6.07
CA ASN A 420 9.63 -22.77 -6.49
C ASN A 420 8.31 -23.55 -6.65
N SER A 421 7.39 -23.12 -7.42
CA SER A 421 5.96 -23.47 -7.57
C SER A 421 5.55 -24.97 -7.62
N SER A 422 6.36 -25.93 -7.14
CA SER A 422 6.06 -27.36 -7.16
C SER A 422 6.83 -28.19 -6.13
N TYR A 423 6.88 -27.76 -4.85
CA TYR A 423 7.53 -28.61 -3.85
C TYR A 423 6.59 -29.66 -3.25
N SER A 424 7.06 -30.92 -3.26
CA SER A 424 6.59 -31.98 -2.35
C SER A 424 7.14 -31.74 -0.94
N ASP A 425 6.51 -32.29 0.10
CA ASP A 425 6.97 -32.14 1.50
C ASP A 425 8.46 -32.53 1.70
N LYS A 426 8.99 -33.45 0.88
CA LYS A 426 10.42 -33.82 0.91
C LYS A 426 11.34 -32.72 0.38
N GLU A 427 10.88 -31.95 -0.61
CA GLU A 427 11.65 -30.88 -1.21
C GLU A 427 11.66 -29.64 -0.30
N VAL A 428 10.57 -29.39 0.44
CA VAL A 428 10.51 -28.33 1.47
C VAL A 428 11.56 -28.60 2.56
N PHE A 429 11.67 -29.84 3.05
CA PHE A 429 12.66 -30.18 4.05
C PHE A 429 14.11 -30.07 3.53
N ALA A 430 14.35 -30.45 2.27
CA ALA A 430 15.65 -30.30 1.64
C ALA A 430 16.05 -28.80 1.49
N GLU A 431 15.11 -27.93 1.15
CA GLU A 431 15.35 -26.49 1.07
C GLU A 431 15.63 -25.88 2.45
N GLU A 432 14.94 -26.33 3.50
CA GLU A 432 15.21 -25.89 4.86
C GLU A 432 16.64 -26.23 5.31
N ILE A 433 17.14 -27.42 4.96
CA ILE A 433 18.53 -27.80 5.22
C ILE A 433 19.52 -26.93 4.43
N LYS A 434 19.23 -26.66 3.16
CA LYS A 434 20.06 -25.75 2.34
C LYS A 434 20.10 -24.35 2.90
N LEU A 435 18.94 -23.81 3.31
CA LEU A 435 18.81 -22.51 3.94
C LEU A 435 19.66 -22.43 5.21
N HIS A 436 19.58 -23.43 6.08
CA HIS A 436 20.36 -23.47 7.31
C HIS A 436 21.88 -23.45 7.04
N LYS A 437 22.36 -24.29 6.13
CA LYS A 437 23.78 -24.31 5.74
C LYS A 437 24.24 -23.01 5.11
N PHE A 438 23.39 -22.35 4.33
CA PHE A 438 23.70 -21.07 3.73
C PHE A 438 23.79 -19.96 4.79
N ILE A 439 22.85 -19.92 5.74
CA ILE A 439 22.85 -18.95 6.85
C ILE A 439 24.12 -19.11 7.69
N GLU A 440 24.50 -20.33 8.06
CA GLU A 440 25.72 -20.58 8.84
C GLU A 440 26.99 -20.08 8.12
N ARG A 441 27.07 -20.31 6.82
CA ARG A 441 28.19 -19.81 6.02
C ARG A 441 28.22 -18.29 5.95
N MET A 442 27.05 -17.63 5.81
CA MET A 442 26.96 -16.20 5.72
C MET A 442 27.25 -15.49 7.05
N ARG A 443 27.01 -16.13 8.20
CA ARG A 443 27.31 -15.58 9.52
C ARG A 443 28.77 -15.25 9.74
N SER A 444 29.66 -16.10 9.28
CA SER A 444 31.11 -15.83 9.40
C SER A 444 31.51 -14.57 8.61
N SER A 445 30.99 -14.39 7.40
CA SER A 445 31.23 -13.19 6.59
C SER A 445 30.57 -11.94 7.18
N PHE A 446 29.42 -12.09 7.82
CA PHE A 446 28.67 -10.98 8.43
C PHE A 446 29.37 -10.43 9.69
N GLN A 447 30.08 -11.27 10.44
CA GLN A 447 30.78 -10.89 11.68
C GLN A 447 32.14 -10.21 11.42
N GLU A 448 32.79 -10.47 10.26
CA GLU A 448 34.14 -9.96 10.00
C GLU A 448 34.15 -8.49 9.57
N ASP A 449 33.35 -8.06 8.61
CA ASP A 449 33.21 -6.65 8.21
C ASP A 449 31.94 -6.44 7.37
N PHE A 450 30.80 -6.26 8.05
CA PHE A 450 29.50 -6.08 7.39
C PHE A 450 29.48 -4.94 6.39
N THR A 451 30.09 -3.81 6.74
CA THR A 451 30.06 -2.60 5.93
C THR A 451 30.76 -2.77 4.57
N ARG A 452 31.85 -3.52 4.54
CA ARG A 452 32.60 -3.80 3.30
C ARG A 452 31.95 -4.89 2.44
N CYS A 453 31.16 -5.76 3.06
CA CYS A 453 30.59 -6.93 2.40
C CYS A 453 29.10 -6.79 2.02
N ILE A 454 28.45 -5.66 2.31
CA ILE A 454 27.00 -5.47 2.15
C ILE A 454 26.52 -5.87 0.75
N GLU A 455 27.12 -5.34 -0.30
CA GLU A 455 26.73 -5.63 -1.69
C GLU A 455 26.86 -7.14 -1.98
N SER A 456 27.98 -7.72 -1.60
CA SER A 456 28.21 -9.16 -1.76
C SER A 456 27.25 -10.02 -0.96
N ILE A 457 26.85 -9.59 0.24
CA ILE A 457 25.85 -10.30 1.07
C ILE A 457 24.50 -10.26 0.39
N VAL A 458 24.07 -9.10 -0.09
CA VAL A 458 22.79 -8.91 -0.81
C VAL A 458 22.78 -9.77 -2.09
N ASP A 459 23.83 -9.73 -2.88
CA ASP A 459 23.96 -10.54 -4.10
C ASP A 459 23.91 -12.05 -3.80
N ASN A 460 24.63 -12.52 -2.78
CA ASN A 460 24.59 -13.91 -2.37
C ASN A 460 23.20 -14.38 -1.93
N ILE A 461 22.44 -13.52 -1.23
CA ILE A 461 21.05 -13.82 -0.82
C ILE A 461 20.14 -13.96 -2.05
N ILE A 462 20.29 -13.07 -3.04
CA ILE A 462 19.51 -13.10 -4.27
C ILE A 462 19.87 -14.31 -5.12
N ASP A 463 21.16 -14.61 -5.25
CA ASP A 463 21.64 -15.78 -5.98
C ASP A 463 21.17 -17.10 -5.34
N PHE A 464 21.11 -17.15 -4.01
CA PHE A 464 20.55 -18.30 -3.29
C PHE A 464 19.07 -18.54 -3.65
N ALA A 465 18.27 -17.50 -3.75
CA ALA A 465 16.87 -17.61 -4.17
C ALA A 465 16.72 -17.91 -5.67
N GLY A 466 17.68 -17.47 -6.49
CA GLY A 466 17.69 -17.59 -7.94
C GLY A 466 16.95 -16.44 -8.64
N VAL A 467 17.73 -15.59 -9.29
CA VAL A 467 17.25 -14.36 -9.99
C VAL A 467 16.12 -14.67 -10.96
N ASP A 468 16.24 -15.73 -11.77
CA ASP A 468 15.23 -16.08 -12.78
C ASP A 468 13.93 -16.56 -12.15
N LYS A 469 13.98 -17.23 -11.00
CA LYS A 469 12.81 -17.66 -10.24
C LYS A 469 12.06 -16.47 -9.65
N ILE A 470 12.78 -15.53 -9.03
CA ILE A 470 12.21 -14.26 -8.53
C ILE A 470 11.51 -13.50 -9.66
N LYS A 471 12.18 -13.34 -10.80
CA LYS A 471 11.63 -12.67 -11.98
C LYS A 471 10.44 -13.41 -12.60
N SER A 472 10.39 -14.72 -12.47
CA SER A 472 9.26 -15.52 -12.93
C SER A 472 8.00 -15.27 -12.09
N LEU A 473 8.14 -15.21 -10.77
CA LEU A 473 7.02 -14.99 -9.85
C LEU A 473 6.58 -13.52 -9.85
N TYR A 474 7.53 -12.58 -9.90
CA TYR A 474 7.26 -11.14 -9.82
C TYR A 474 7.53 -10.45 -11.16
N PRO A 475 6.52 -10.27 -12.01
CA PRO A 475 6.68 -9.71 -13.36
C PRO A 475 7.33 -8.32 -13.41
N ALA A 476 7.18 -7.51 -12.37
CA ALA A 476 7.85 -6.21 -12.27
C ALA A 476 9.38 -6.32 -12.35
N TYR A 477 9.95 -7.40 -11.81
CA TYR A 477 11.40 -7.63 -11.81
C TYR A 477 11.93 -8.23 -13.12
N LYS A 478 11.07 -8.55 -14.09
CA LYS A 478 11.50 -8.90 -15.46
C LYS A 478 12.16 -7.72 -16.17
N ASN A 479 11.85 -6.48 -15.78
CA ASN A 479 12.63 -5.32 -16.16
C ASN A 479 14.00 -5.37 -15.45
N LYS A 480 15.06 -5.73 -16.22
CA LYS A 480 16.40 -5.91 -15.67
C LYS A 480 16.94 -4.64 -15.00
N GLN A 481 16.66 -3.48 -15.56
CA GLN A 481 17.10 -2.20 -15.02
C GLN A 481 16.39 -1.89 -13.71
N TYR A 482 15.05 -2.03 -13.65
CA TYR A 482 14.29 -1.81 -12.42
C TYR A 482 14.74 -2.74 -11.28
N PHE A 483 14.91 -4.03 -11.57
CA PHE A 483 15.38 -5.00 -10.57
C PHE A 483 16.78 -4.63 -10.04
N ALA A 484 17.72 -4.31 -10.94
CA ALA A 484 19.08 -3.94 -10.54
C ALA A 484 19.11 -2.63 -9.74
N GLU A 485 18.34 -1.61 -10.14
CA GLU A 485 18.21 -0.34 -9.43
C GLU A 485 17.61 -0.53 -8.03
N THR A 486 16.58 -1.38 -7.89
CA THR A 486 15.95 -1.71 -6.61
C THR A 486 16.96 -2.32 -5.64
N ILE A 487 17.73 -3.31 -6.10
CA ILE A 487 18.76 -3.97 -5.29
C ILE A 487 19.88 -3.01 -4.92
N ALA A 488 20.42 -2.26 -5.90
CA ALA A 488 21.50 -1.31 -5.69
C ALA A 488 21.09 -0.20 -4.70
N SER A 489 19.88 0.33 -4.82
CA SER A 489 19.34 1.34 -3.90
C SER A 489 19.23 0.80 -2.47
N PHE A 490 18.84 -0.46 -2.30
CA PHE A 490 18.77 -1.08 -0.99
C PHE A 490 20.16 -1.36 -0.39
N ALA A 491 21.10 -1.86 -1.18
CA ALA A 491 22.49 -2.06 -0.74
C ALA A 491 23.14 -0.73 -0.31
N GLN A 492 22.91 0.34 -1.07
CA GLN A 492 23.36 1.69 -0.73
C GLN A 492 22.75 2.18 0.59
N LEU A 493 21.44 1.98 0.81
CA LEU A 493 20.73 2.31 2.05
C LEU A 493 21.35 1.59 3.26
N LEU A 494 21.63 0.29 3.13
CA LEU A 494 22.26 -0.49 4.18
C LEU A 494 23.68 0.03 4.49
N LYS A 495 24.44 0.38 3.46
CA LYS A 495 25.80 0.91 3.60
C LYS A 495 25.80 2.25 4.35
N GLU A 496 24.96 3.19 3.95
CA GLU A 496 24.80 4.49 4.60
C GLU A 496 24.41 4.32 6.09
N LYS A 497 23.56 3.34 6.37
CA LYS A 497 23.17 3.03 7.75
C LYS A 497 24.29 2.38 8.57
N ALA A 498 25.06 1.50 7.97
CA ALA A 498 26.20 0.84 8.63
C ALA A 498 27.36 1.79 8.91
N GLU A 499 27.59 2.78 8.04
CA GLU A 499 28.61 3.82 8.21
C GLU A 499 28.21 4.92 9.22
N GLY A 500 27.01 4.82 9.81
CA GLY A 500 26.50 5.82 10.77
C GLY A 500 26.11 7.16 10.15
N ILE A 501 26.05 7.23 8.81
CA ILE A 501 25.57 8.40 8.05
C ILE A 501 24.06 8.54 8.18
N MET A 502 23.40 7.42 8.55
CA MET A 502 21.97 7.36 8.85
C MET A 502 21.78 6.88 10.29
N ASN A 503 21.36 7.77 11.16
CA ASN A 503 20.85 7.41 12.50
C ASN A 503 19.40 6.97 12.45
#